data_ef5aad17d99a860de86b7a0a41574bd1
#
_entry.id   ef5aad17d99a860de86b7a0a41574bd1
#
_cell.length_a   1.000
_cell.length_b   1.000
_cell.length_c   1.000
_cell.angle_alpha   90.00
_cell.angle_beta   90.00
_cell.angle_gamma   90.00
#
_symmetry.space_group_name_H-M   'P 1'
#
loop_
_entity.id
_entity.type
_entity.pdbx_description
1 polymer ?
#
loop_
_entity_poly.entity_id
_entity_poly.type
_entity_poly.pdbx_seq_one_letter_code
_entity_poly.pdbx_strand_id
1 'polypeptide(L)'
;MTETPEQEPAARGRFRRLAKITLPVWWPLPVCALLGTVCGASYGLLKAPEYASTSYVVAVPAKGSDPAAALGFAQAYGRIATSDSTLAYARVAAGVPARELRDRVETETSPDSPMIAITGTSADPDQAADIANAVTDAIFVSSNQVSKNTGVSLTLFSQAVSPDEPVSPSLPLATAVGGCAGGLLGGLALLVGPRRRAGLTTAGVPAPAHPSEPAGERELV
;
A
#
# COMPACT_ATOMS: atom_id res chain seq x y z
N MET A 1 -24.19 -23.53 -70.36
CA MET A 1 -22.93 -23.06 -69.79
C MET A 1 -23.28 -22.40 -68.48
N THR A 2 -23.20 -23.18 -67.43
CA THR A 2 -23.52 -22.78 -66.03
C THR A 2 -22.22 -22.86 -65.23
N GLU A 3 -21.63 -21.72 -64.98
CA GLU A 3 -20.50 -21.58 -64.06
C GLU A 3 -20.98 -21.52 -62.61
N THR A 4 -20.53 -22.50 -61.86
CA THR A 4 -20.69 -22.62 -60.40
C THR A 4 -19.65 -21.73 -59.74
N PRO A 5 -20.00 -20.81 -58.78
CA PRO A 5 -18.98 -20.10 -58.04
C PRO A 5 -18.37 -20.98 -56.97
N GLU A 6 -17.07 -21.10 -57.08
CA GLU A 6 -16.16 -21.75 -56.14
C GLU A 6 -16.18 -21.02 -54.78
N GLN A 7 -16.65 -21.72 -53.74
CA GLN A 7 -16.67 -21.22 -52.39
C GLN A 7 -15.28 -21.35 -51.76
N GLU A 8 -14.63 -20.23 -51.49
CA GLU A 8 -13.42 -20.19 -50.67
C GLU A 8 -13.71 -20.71 -49.24
N PRO A 9 -13.01 -21.73 -48.77
CA PRO A 9 -13.12 -22.17 -47.35
C PRO A 9 -12.30 -21.32 -46.44
N ALA A 10 -13.01 -20.37 -45.87
CA ALA A 10 -12.88 -19.94 -44.46
C ALA A 10 -11.53 -20.00 -43.77
N ALA A 11 -10.88 -18.86 -43.72
CA ALA A 11 -9.80 -18.56 -42.77
C ALA A 11 -10.27 -18.54 -41.26
N ARG A 12 -11.46 -19.06 -40.98
CA ARG A 12 -12.03 -19.09 -39.59
C ARG A 12 -11.54 -20.25 -38.72
N GLY A 13 -10.75 -21.17 -39.24
CA GLY A 13 -10.30 -22.37 -38.50
C GLY A 13 -9.03 -22.21 -37.67
N ARG A 14 -8.20 -21.19 -37.91
CA ARG A 14 -6.89 -21.09 -37.25
C ARG A 14 -6.97 -20.48 -35.84
N PHE A 15 -7.91 -19.59 -35.56
CA PHE A 15 -8.07 -19.01 -34.21
C PHE A 15 -8.69 -19.96 -33.17
N ARG A 16 -9.38 -21.03 -33.62
CA ARG A 16 -9.99 -22.02 -32.71
C ARG A 16 -9.01 -23.08 -32.19
N ARG A 17 -7.83 -23.21 -32.78
CA ARG A 17 -6.85 -24.22 -32.35
C ARG A 17 -5.93 -23.74 -31.23
N LEU A 18 -5.85 -22.43 -30.97
CA LEU A 18 -5.07 -21.86 -29.85
C LEU A 18 -5.78 -21.99 -28.48
N ALA A 19 -7.05 -22.39 -28.46
CA ALA A 19 -7.87 -22.47 -27.24
C ALA A 19 -7.85 -23.83 -26.52
N LYS A 20 -6.99 -24.80 -26.96
CA LYS A 20 -6.83 -26.10 -26.29
C LYS A 20 -5.46 -26.29 -25.65
N ILE A 21 -4.87 -25.20 -25.16
CA ILE A 21 -3.83 -25.34 -24.14
C ILE A 21 -4.57 -25.76 -22.88
N THR A 22 -4.46 -27.01 -22.49
CA THR A 22 -4.92 -27.51 -21.19
C THR A 22 -4.07 -26.85 -20.12
N LEU A 23 -4.42 -25.60 -19.80
CA LEU A 23 -3.77 -24.83 -18.75
C LEU A 23 -3.95 -25.61 -17.44
N PRO A 24 -2.87 -25.91 -16.73
CA PRO A 24 -2.96 -26.59 -15.44
C PRO A 24 -3.84 -25.76 -14.49
N VAL A 25 -4.52 -26.43 -13.56
CA VAL A 25 -5.48 -25.79 -12.63
C VAL A 25 -4.87 -24.62 -11.84
N TRP A 26 -3.56 -24.63 -11.66
CA TRP A 26 -2.82 -23.59 -10.91
C TRP A 26 -2.37 -22.40 -11.77
N TRP A 27 -2.67 -22.39 -13.09
CA TRP A 27 -2.34 -21.28 -14.00
C TRP A 27 -2.83 -19.90 -13.55
N PRO A 28 -4.01 -19.71 -12.92
CA PRO A 28 -4.45 -18.39 -12.49
C PRO A 28 -3.52 -17.76 -11.43
N LEU A 29 -2.82 -18.57 -10.63
CA LEU A 29 -1.91 -18.06 -9.61
C LEU A 29 -0.73 -17.27 -10.20
N PRO A 30 0.11 -17.83 -11.12
CA PRO A 30 1.21 -17.07 -11.69
C PRO A 30 0.73 -15.90 -12.56
N VAL A 31 -0.41 -16.02 -13.22
CA VAL A 31 -0.98 -14.91 -14.01
C VAL A 31 -1.39 -13.75 -13.11
N CYS A 32 -2.12 -14.01 -12.03
CA CYS A 32 -2.51 -12.98 -11.07
C CYS A 32 -1.28 -12.37 -10.37
N ALA A 33 -0.28 -13.18 -10.02
CA ALA A 33 0.96 -12.69 -9.43
C ALA A 33 1.72 -11.77 -10.40
N LEU A 34 1.85 -12.16 -11.67
CA LEU A 34 2.49 -11.34 -12.71
C LEU A 34 1.71 -10.02 -12.93
N LEU A 35 0.39 -10.09 -13.05
CA LEU A 35 -0.44 -8.90 -13.20
C LEU A 35 -0.28 -7.97 -11.99
N GLY A 36 -0.32 -8.51 -10.78
CA GLY A 36 -0.09 -7.75 -9.55
C GLY A 36 1.30 -7.11 -9.53
N THR A 37 2.35 -7.84 -9.92
CA THR A 37 3.72 -7.30 -10.03
C THR A 37 3.80 -6.16 -11.04
N VAL A 38 3.20 -6.32 -12.23
CA VAL A 38 3.16 -5.27 -13.25
C VAL A 38 2.41 -4.04 -12.75
N CYS A 39 1.25 -4.22 -12.12
CA CYS A 39 0.50 -3.11 -11.52
C CYS A 39 1.31 -2.39 -10.42
N GLY A 40 1.96 -3.15 -9.53
CA GLY A 40 2.82 -2.59 -8.49
C GLY A 40 4.02 -1.83 -9.05
N ALA A 41 4.68 -2.40 -10.08
CA ALA A 41 5.77 -1.73 -10.77
C ALA A 41 5.31 -0.43 -11.46
N SER A 42 4.19 -0.48 -12.16
CA SER A 42 3.62 0.70 -12.82
C SER A 42 3.29 1.80 -11.81
N TYR A 43 2.70 1.46 -10.67
CA TYR A 43 2.44 2.41 -9.59
C TYR A 43 3.73 3.03 -9.05
N GLY A 44 4.76 2.21 -8.77
CA GLY A 44 6.04 2.69 -8.26
C GLY A 44 6.81 3.57 -9.24
N LEU A 45 6.59 3.40 -10.57
CA LEU A 45 7.20 4.25 -11.60
C LEU A 45 6.44 5.56 -11.83
N LEU A 46 5.10 5.54 -11.70
CA LEU A 46 4.27 6.71 -11.95
C LEU A 46 4.17 7.64 -10.73
N LYS A 47 4.36 7.12 -9.50
CA LYS A 47 4.32 7.96 -8.30
C LYS A 47 5.60 8.80 -8.22
N ALA A 48 5.43 10.12 -8.12
CA ALA A 48 6.55 11.02 -7.88
C ALA A 48 7.26 10.67 -6.56
N PRO A 49 8.59 10.78 -6.48
CA PRO A 49 9.30 10.62 -5.22
C PRO A 49 8.86 11.68 -4.23
N GLU A 50 8.79 11.31 -2.96
CA GLU A 50 8.43 12.18 -1.86
C GLU A 50 9.56 12.15 -0.83
N TYR A 51 10.01 13.31 -0.41
CA TYR A 51 11.09 13.49 0.55
C TYR A 51 10.49 14.00 1.86
N ALA A 52 11.04 13.55 2.97
CA ALA A 52 10.68 14.01 4.31
C ALA A 52 11.93 14.46 5.07
N SER A 53 11.82 15.60 5.69
CA SER A 53 12.89 16.12 6.56
C SER A 53 12.31 16.54 7.90
N THR A 54 13.03 16.26 8.98
CA THR A 54 12.54 16.46 10.35
C THR A 54 13.45 17.39 11.11
N SER A 55 12.85 18.40 11.75
CA SER A 55 13.49 19.24 12.76
C SER A 55 13.04 18.81 14.16
N TYR A 56 13.93 18.97 15.13
CA TYR A 56 13.68 18.61 16.52
C TYR A 56 13.77 19.82 17.44
N VAL A 57 12.73 19.98 18.26
CA VAL A 57 12.61 21.04 19.24
C VAL A 57 12.38 20.43 20.63
N VAL A 58 12.99 21.02 21.66
CA VAL A 58 12.85 20.56 23.04
C VAL A 58 12.22 21.67 23.86
N ALA A 59 11.20 21.32 24.66
CA ALA A 59 10.63 22.22 25.65
C ALA A 59 11.47 22.20 26.93
N VAL A 60 12.01 23.35 27.31
CA VAL A 60 12.89 23.49 28.46
C VAL A 60 12.19 24.30 29.54
N PRO A 61 12.03 23.77 30.76
CA PRO A 61 11.42 24.54 31.88
C PRO A 61 12.38 25.62 32.35
N ALA A 62 11.82 26.78 32.71
CA ALA A 62 12.56 27.84 33.35
C ALA A 62 13.08 27.41 34.74
N LYS A 63 14.09 28.11 35.24
CA LYS A 63 14.62 27.82 36.58
C LYS A 63 13.52 27.96 37.63
N GLY A 64 13.27 26.89 38.40
CA GLY A 64 12.25 26.82 39.42
C GLY A 64 10.87 26.36 38.92
N SER A 65 10.66 26.11 37.67
CA SER A 65 9.46 25.50 37.14
C SER A 65 9.50 23.96 37.22
N ASP A 66 8.32 23.33 37.32
CA ASP A 66 8.19 21.89 37.37
C ASP A 66 8.67 21.24 36.02
N PRO A 67 9.60 20.29 36.05
CA PRO A 67 10.03 19.55 34.84
C PRO A 67 8.86 18.85 34.13
N ALA A 68 7.84 18.39 34.84
CA ALA A 68 6.65 17.79 34.27
C ALA A 68 5.84 18.75 33.39
N ALA A 69 5.91 20.08 33.71
CA ALA A 69 5.27 21.10 32.88
C ALA A 69 5.85 21.13 31.45
N ALA A 70 7.15 20.92 31.30
CA ALA A 70 7.80 20.89 29.96
C ALA A 70 7.22 19.81 29.05
N LEU A 71 6.90 18.63 29.60
CA LEU A 71 6.28 17.54 28.87
C LEU A 71 4.87 17.90 28.38
N GLY A 72 4.05 18.47 29.27
CA GLY A 72 2.69 18.93 28.93
C GLY A 72 2.71 20.04 27.86
N PHE A 73 3.65 20.99 27.97
CA PHE A 73 3.81 22.05 26.99
C PHE A 73 4.35 21.54 25.66
N ALA A 74 5.26 20.56 25.65
CA ALA A 74 5.71 19.94 24.40
C ALA A 74 4.54 19.31 23.61
N GLN A 75 3.65 18.58 24.30
CA GLN A 75 2.45 18.02 23.67
C GLN A 75 1.48 19.11 23.17
N ALA A 76 1.32 20.19 23.93
CA ALA A 76 0.48 21.32 23.53
C ALA A 76 1.05 22.02 22.28
N TYR A 77 2.35 22.30 22.28
CA TYR A 77 3.02 22.95 21.15
C TYR A 77 3.03 22.05 19.91
N GLY A 78 3.19 20.73 20.06
CA GLY A 78 3.06 19.78 18.94
C GLY A 78 1.70 19.88 18.23
N ARG A 79 0.61 20.05 18.99
CA ARG A 79 -0.73 20.25 18.42
C ARG A 79 -0.91 21.64 17.79
N ILE A 80 -0.29 22.67 18.38
CA ILE A 80 -0.35 24.04 17.85
C ILE A 80 0.47 24.17 16.56
N ALA A 81 1.49 23.37 16.39
CA ALA A 81 2.37 23.38 15.21
C ALA A 81 1.62 23.20 13.89
N THR A 82 0.61 22.35 13.87
CA THR A 82 -0.23 22.11 12.71
C THR A 82 -1.48 22.99 12.64
N SER A 83 -1.61 23.98 13.56
CA SER A 83 -2.74 24.91 13.56
C SER A 83 -2.67 25.89 12.39
N ASP A 84 -3.83 26.35 11.94
CA ASP A 84 -3.95 27.30 10.83
C ASP A 84 -3.16 28.60 11.05
N SER A 85 -3.10 29.08 12.28
CA SER A 85 -2.35 30.30 12.65
C SER A 85 -0.85 30.10 12.50
N THR A 86 -0.31 28.95 12.93
CA THR A 86 1.11 28.60 12.79
C THR A 86 1.47 28.42 11.33
N LEU A 87 0.66 27.65 10.58
CA LEU A 87 0.88 27.41 9.15
C LEU A 87 0.76 28.71 8.32
N ALA A 88 -0.16 29.60 8.69
CA ALA A 88 -0.27 30.92 8.06
C ALA A 88 0.97 31.78 8.27
N TYR A 89 1.64 31.65 9.41
CA TYR A 89 2.92 32.33 9.66
C TYR A 89 4.07 31.65 8.90
N ALA A 90 4.15 30.33 8.96
CA ALA A 90 5.22 29.55 8.32
C ALA A 90 5.23 29.63 6.78
N ARG A 91 4.07 29.91 6.15
CA ARG A 91 3.91 29.91 4.67
C ARG A 91 4.92 30.77 3.90
N VAL A 92 5.36 31.88 4.50
CA VAL A 92 6.25 32.83 3.84
C VAL A 92 7.66 32.25 3.74
N ALA A 93 8.14 31.65 4.85
CA ALA A 93 9.46 31.05 4.90
C ALA A 93 9.49 29.69 4.15
N ALA A 94 8.40 28.91 4.23
CA ALA A 94 8.27 27.64 3.52
C ALA A 94 8.06 27.81 2.00
N GLY A 95 7.69 28.99 1.52
CA GLY A 95 7.39 29.23 0.10
C GLY A 95 6.14 28.49 -0.40
N VAL A 96 5.30 27.99 0.51
CA VAL A 96 4.14 27.15 0.21
C VAL A 96 2.88 27.74 0.86
N PRO A 97 1.71 27.72 0.17
CA PRO A 97 0.45 28.19 0.75
C PRO A 97 0.07 27.42 2.03
N ALA A 98 -0.48 28.10 3.03
CA ALA A 98 -0.83 27.48 4.32
C ALA A 98 -1.78 26.27 4.21
N ARG A 99 -2.67 26.27 3.20
CA ARG A 99 -3.56 25.14 2.92
C ARG A 99 -2.79 23.88 2.52
N GLU A 100 -1.74 24.04 1.73
CA GLU A 100 -0.90 22.94 1.25
C GLU A 100 0.04 22.45 2.36
N LEU A 101 0.53 23.38 3.22
CA LEU A 101 1.35 23.02 4.38
C LEU A 101 0.64 22.06 5.33
N ARG A 102 -0.70 22.15 5.46
CA ARG A 102 -1.48 21.25 6.32
C ARG A 102 -1.32 19.78 5.96
N ASP A 103 -1.24 19.48 4.68
CA ASP A 103 -1.10 18.11 4.17
C ASP A 103 0.36 17.64 4.11
N ARG A 104 1.30 18.59 4.29
CA ARG A 104 2.75 18.34 4.17
C ARG A 104 3.50 18.43 5.50
N VAL A 105 2.84 18.81 6.58
CA VAL A 105 3.45 18.96 7.91
C VAL A 105 2.87 17.95 8.87
N GLU A 106 3.74 17.15 9.45
CA GLU A 106 3.41 16.21 10.52
C GLU A 106 4.19 16.55 11.77
N THR A 107 3.56 16.40 12.94
CA THR A 107 4.22 16.62 14.21
C THR A 107 4.03 15.43 15.13
N GLU A 108 5.13 14.99 15.69
CA GLU A 108 5.16 13.90 16.66
C GLU A 108 5.73 14.38 18.00
N THR A 109 5.13 13.92 19.08
CA THR A 109 5.61 14.17 20.43
C THR A 109 5.73 12.88 21.19
N SER A 110 6.82 12.72 21.96
CA SER A 110 6.97 11.55 22.82
C SER A 110 6.26 11.76 24.15
N PRO A 111 5.57 10.74 24.70
CA PRO A 111 4.97 10.84 26.04
C PRO A 111 6.02 10.91 27.15
N ASP A 112 7.23 10.44 26.91
CA ASP A 112 8.31 10.35 27.93
C ASP A 112 9.41 11.40 27.73
N SER A 113 9.32 12.23 26.68
CA SER A 113 10.33 13.23 26.37
C SER A 113 9.68 14.57 25.97
N PRO A 114 10.18 15.71 26.49
CA PRO A 114 9.70 17.02 26.08
C PRO A 114 10.16 17.44 24.67
N MET A 115 10.36 16.47 23.78
CA MET A 115 10.82 16.66 22.41
C MET A 115 9.63 16.67 21.46
N ILE A 116 9.69 17.55 20.48
CA ILE A 116 8.74 17.70 19.38
C ILE A 116 9.51 17.44 18.09
N ALA A 117 9.10 16.47 17.33
CA ALA A 117 9.57 16.26 15.96
C ALA A 117 8.60 16.94 15.00
N ILE A 118 9.11 17.74 14.09
CA ILE A 118 8.35 18.45 13.06
C ILE A 118 8.87 18.01 11.71
N THR A 119 8.07 17.26 10.98
CA THR A 119 8.42 16.69 9.67
C THR A 119 7.71 17.45 8.57
N GLY A 120 8.49 17.94 7.61
CA GLY A 120 8.00 18.50 6.36
C GLY A 120 8.17 17.52 5.22
N THR A 121 7.17 17.41 4.34
CA THR A 121 7.20 16.55 3.16
C THR A 121 7.07 17.34 1.88
N SER A 122 7.82 16.97 0.84
CA SER A 122 7.75 17.58 -0.49
C SER A 122 8.31 16.65 -1.56
N ALA A 123 7.97 16.94 -2.82
CA ALA A 123 8.65 16.32 -3.96
C ALA A 123 10.08 16.82 -4.18
N ASP A 124 10.41 17.94 -3.57
CA ASP A 124 11.75 18.57 -3.57
C ASP A 124 12.38 18.40 -2.18
N PRO A 125 13.61 17.83 -2.09
CA PRO A 125 14.27 17.58 -0.81
C PRO A 125 14.58 18.88 -0.04
N ASP A 126 14.99 19.95 -0.72
CA ASP A 126 15.28 21.23 -0.07
C ASP A 126 14.00 21.87 0.47
N GLN A 127 12.91 21.80 -0.29
CA GLN A 127 11.61 22.30 0.15
C GLN A 127 11.06 21.50 1.34
N ALA A 128 11.32 20.20 1.44
CA ALA A 128 10.93 19.41 2.61
C ALA A 128 11.61 19.93 3.89
N ALA A 129 12.89 20.24 3.81
CA ALA A 129 13.65 20.82 4.91
C ALA A 129 13.17 22.25 5.25
N ASP A 130 12.92 23.08 4.25
CA ASP A 130 12.41 24.44 4.41
C ASP A 130 11.06 24.46 5.09
N ILE A 131 10.15 23.56 4.72
CA ILE A 131 8.84 23.40 5.36
C ILE A 131 8.98 23.07 6.86
N ALA A 132 9.81 22.08 7.21
CA ALA A 132 10.03 21.70 8.59
C ALA A 132 10.61 22.83 9.43
N ASN A 133 11.63 23.52 8.88
CA ASN A 133 12.30 24.63 9.55
C ASN A 133 11.36 25.84 9.69
N ALA A 134 10.58 26.18 8.66
CA ALA A 134 9.63 27.30 8.71
C ALA A 134 8.56 27.12 9.78
N VAL A 135 8.03 25.88 9.93
CA VAL A 135 7.06 25.58 11.00
C VAL A 135 7.73 25.61 12.38
N THR A 136 8.96 25.12 12.47
CA THR A 136 9.76 25.21 13.68
C THR A 136 9.95 26.65 14.13
N ASP A 137 10.34 27.54 13.24
CA ASP A 137 10.50 28.96 13.53
C ASP A 137 9.18 29.63 13.93
N ALA A 138 8.07 29.26 13.29
CA ALA A 138 6.75 29.77 13.64
C ALA A 138 6.35 29.41 15.07
N ILE A 139 6.59 28.17 15.50
CA ILE A 139 6.33 27.73 16.87
C ILE A 139 7.29 28.43 17.84
N PHE A 140 8.55 28.58 17.47
CA PHE A 140 9.56 29.21 18.29
C PHE A 140 9.18 30.68 18.61
N VAL A 141 8.72 31.42 17.61
CA VAL A 141 8.23 32.78 17.80
C VAL A 141 7.00 32.79 18.72
N SER A 142 6.03 31.90 18.50
CA SER A 142 4.81 31.81 19.31
C SER A 142 5.11 31.44 20.78
N SER A 143 6.02 30.50 21.02
CA SER A 143 6.39 30.06 22.35
C SER A 143 7.13 31.13 23.14
N ASN A 144 8.03 31.87 22.49
CA ASN A 144 8.79 32.94 23.14
C ASN A 144 7.92 34.09 23.60
N GLN A 145 6.83 34.41 22.88
CA GLN A 145 5.88 35.44 23.28
C GLN A 145 5.18 35.11 24.62
N VAL A 146 4.95 33.84 24.92
CA VAL A 146 4.25 33.38 26.11
C VAL A 146 5.15 32.75 27.18
N SER A 147 6.45 32.60 26.90
CA SER A 147 7.43 31.92 27.76
C SER A 147 7.50 32.47 29.17
N LYS A 148 7.36 33.80 29.34
CA LYS A 148 7.32 34.45 30.67
C LYS A 148 6.12 34.04 31.52
N ASN A 149 5.00 33.70 30.89
CA ASN A 149 3.77 33.31 31.56
C ASN A 149 3.68 31.78 31.77
N THR A 150 4.25 31.02 30.86
CA THR A 150 4.21 29.54 30.91
C THR A 150 5.33 28.95 31.72
N GLY A 151 6.45 29.67 31.89
CA GLY A 151 7.67 29.13 32.51
C GLY A 151 8.36 28.07 31.70
N VAL A 152 8.04 27.92 30.38
CA VAL A 152 8.63 26.98 29.48
C VAL A 152 9.04 27.69 28.19
N SER A 153 10.23 27.43 27.73
CA SER A 153 10.78 27.94 26.45
C SER A 153 11.07 26.77 25.50
N LEU A 154 10.93 27.00 24.21
CA LEU A 154 11.40 26.05 23.22
C LEU A 154 12.87 26.32 22.86
N THR A 155 13.63 25.25 22.70
CA THR A 155 15.02 25.29 22.24
C THR A 155 15.14 24.40 21.03
N LEU A 156 15.74 24.93 19.97
CA LEU A 156 16.03 24.16 18.77
C LEU A 156 17.15 23.15 19.10
N PHE A 157 16.87 21.87 18.89
CA PHE A 157 17.83 20.80 19.10
C PHE A 157 18.55 20.44 17.80
N SER A 158 17.79 20.28 16.70
CA SER A 158 18.36 20.01 15.37
C SER A 158 17.45 20.63 14.30
N GLN A 159 18.08 21.28 13.32
CA GLN A 159 17.38 21.72 12.12
C GLN A 159 17.16 20.58 11.15
N ALA A 160 16.10 20.66 10.37
CA ALA A 160 15.86 19.80 9.24
C ALA A 160 16.91 20.09 8.15
N VAL A 161 17.46 19.03 7.60
CA VAL A 161 18.44 19.06 6.51
C VAL A 161 17.86 18.38 5.29
N SER A 162 18.24 18.82 4.10
CA SER A 162 17.80 18.22 2.84
C SER A 162 18.14 16.72 2.81
N PRO A 163 17.14 15.84 2.64
CA PRO A 163 17.36 14.40 2.61
C PRO A 163 17.89 13.93 1.26
N ASP A 164 18.83 12.99 1.27
CA ASP A 164 19.41 12.41 0.06
C ASP A 164 18.52 11.33 -0.57
N GLU A 165 17.62 10.71 0.21
CA GLU A 165 16.79 9.59 -0.21
C GLU A 165 15.28 9.88 -0.03
N PRO A 166 14.45 9.50 -1.00
CA PRO A 166 13.01 9.66 -0.87
C PRO A 166 12.41 8.65 0.13
N VAL A 167 11.40 9.05 0.88
CA VAL A 167 10.63 8.22 1.81
C VAL A 167 9.48 7.49 1.14
N SER A 168 9.15 7.82 -0.11
CA SER A 168 8.13 7.13 -0.88
C SER A 168 8.50 5.67 -1.11
N PRO A 169 7.51 4.77 -1.28
CA PRO A 169 7.76 3.36 -1.50
C PRO A 169 8.73 3.14 -2.66
N SER A 170 9.84 2.45 -2.40
CA SER A 170 10.79 2.09 -3.44
C SER A 170 10.14 1.16 -4.48
N LEU A 171 10.57 1.25 -5.74
CA LEU A 171 10.08 0.39 -6.82
C LEU A 171 10.09 -1.11 -6.45
N PRO A 172 11.18 -1.67 -5.83
CA PRO A 172 11.19 -3.06 -5.40
C PRO A 172 10.10 -3.38 -4.37
N LEU A 173 9.83 -2.47 -3.43
CA LEU A 173 8.78 -2.68 -2.44
C LEU A 173 7.38 -2.68 -3.08
N ALA A 174 7.11 -1.73 -3.97
CA ALA A 174 5.83 -1.65 -4.69
C ALA A 174 5.58 -2.90 -5.56
N THR A 175 6.62 -3.40 -6.26
CA THR A 175 6.54 -4.64 -7.05
C THR A 175 6.31 -5.87 -6.20
N ALA A 176 7.00 -5.98 -5.05
CA ALA A 176 6.84 -7.09 -4.13
C ALA A 176 5.42 -7.14 -3.54
N VAL A 177 4.91 -5.99 -3.06
CA VAL A 177 3.53 -5.87 -2.53
C VAL A 177 2.51 -6.21 -3.60
N GLY A 178 2.68 -5.69 -4.82
CA GLY A 178 1.81 -6.01 -5.97
C GLY A 178 1.81 -7.50 -6.29
N GLY A 179 2.99 -8.14 -6.33
CA GLY A 179 3.14 -9.57 -6.56
C GLY A 179 2.48 -10.42 -5.48
N CYS A 180 2.66 -10.08 -4.21
CA CYS A 180 2.01 -10.75 -3.07
C CYS A 180 0.49 -10.62 -3.13
N ALA A 181 -0.03 -9.42 -3.37
CA ALA A 181 -1.48 -9.18 -3.50
C ALA A 181 -2.06 -9.97 -4.68
N GLY A 182 -1.39 -9.94 -5.84
CA GLY A 182 -1.78 -10.74 -7.00
C GLY A 182 -1.75 -12.25 -6.73
N GLY A 183 -0.72 -12.73 -6.03
CA GLY A 183 -0.61 -14.13 -5.61
C GLY A 183 -1.74 -14.57 -4.68
N LEU A 184 -2.11 -13.72 -3.71
CA LEU A 184 -3.25 -13.97 -2.82
C LEU A 184 -4.56 -14.04 -3.58
N LEU A 185 -4.81 -13.11 -4.50
CA LEU A 185 -6.01 -13.13 -5.35
C LEU A 185 -6.05 -14.37 -6.25
N GLY A 186 -4.91 -14.76 -6.83
CA GLY A 186 -4.79 -15.97 -7.62
C GLY A 186 -5.04 -17.25 -6.81
N GLY A 187 -4.51 -17.30 -5.59
CA GLY A 187 -4.75 -18.38 -4.64
C GLY A 187 -6.23 -18.48 -4.23
N LEU A 188 -6.85 -17.34 -3.94
CA LEU A 188 -8.30 -17.28 -3.64
C LEU A 188 -9.14 -17.74 -4.82
N ALA A 189 -8.79 -17.32 -6.03
CA ALA A 189 -9.48 -17.76 -7.26
C ALA A 189 -9.37 -19.29 -7.45
N LEU A 190 -8.24 -19.88 -7.11
CA LEU A 190 -8.07 -21.35 -7.12
C LEU A 190 -8.95 -22.04 -6.07
N LEU A 191 -9.09 -21.43 -4.91
CA LEU A 191 -9.89 -22.01 -3.80
C LEU A 191 -11.41 -21.96 -4.11
N VAL A 192 -11.87 -20.87 -4.70
CA VAL A 192 -13.28 -20.63 -5.07
C VAL A 192 -13.63 -21.25 -6.42
N GLY A 193 -12.63 -21.46 -7.29
CA GLY A 193 -12.82 -22.03 -8.62
C GLY A 193 -13.56 -23.38 -8.57
N PRO A 194 -14.44 -23.66 -9.56
CA PRO A 194 -15.20 -24.91 -9.58
C PRO A 194 -14.23 -26.09 -9.63
N ARG A 195 -14.17 -26.85 -8.54
CA ARG A 195 -13.47 -28.14 -8.53
C ARG A 195 -14.04 -28.96 -9.68
N ARG A 196 -13.29 -29.12 -10.76
CA ARG A 196 -13.61 -30.14 -11.75
C ARG A 196 -13.65 -31.45 -10.96
N ARG A 197 -14.87 -31.94 -10.70
CA ARG A 197 -15.06 -33.26 -10.14
C ARG A 197 -14.27 -34.20 -11.05
N ALA A 198 -13.16 -34.74 -10.54
CA ALA A 198 -12.54 -35.91 -11.13
C ALA A 198 -13.66 -36.91 -11.25
N GLY A 199 -14.06 -37.24 -12.49
CA GLY A 199 -15.12 -38.19 -12.71
C GLY A 199 -14.77 -39.44 -11.90
N LEU A 200 -15.53 -39.69 -10.88
CA LEU A 200 -15.56 -41.00 -10.26
C LEU A 200 -15.93 -41.94 -11.41
N THR A 201 -14.93 -42.61 -11.95
CA THR A 201 -15.16 -43.76 -12.82
C THR A 201 -15.93 -44.72 -11.96
N THR A 202 -17.24 -44.73 -12.13
CA THR A 202 -18.10 -45.74 -11.52
C THR A 202 -17.55 -47.06 -12.04
N ALA A 203 -16.77 -47.76 -11.19
CA ALA A 203 -16.42 -49.15 -11.46
C ALA A 203 -17.73 -49.86 -11.70
N GLY A 204 -17.91 -50.34 -12.93
CA GLY A 204 -19.11 -51.02 -13.31
C GLY A 204 -19.40 -52.13 -12.31
N VAL A 205 -20.54 -52.03 -11.65
CA VAL A 205 -21.06 -53.11 -10.81
C VAL A 205 -21.22 -54.34 -11.73
N PRO A 206 -20.57 -55.50 -11.45
CA PRO A 206 -20.78 -56.67 -12.25
C PRO A 206 -22.27 -57.05 -12.16
N ALA A 207 -22.87 -57.32 -13.34
CA ALA A 207 -24.27 -57.75 -13.43
C ALA A 207 -24.48 -59.05 -12.63
N PRO A 208 -25.59 -59.19 -11.90
CA PRO A 208 -25.90 -60.43 -11.19
C PRO A 208 -26.01 -61.59 -12.19
N ALA A 209 -25.31 -62.66 -11.90
CA ALA A 209 -25.40 -63.90 -12.67
C ALA A 209 -26.85 -64.43 -12.65
N HIS A 210 -27.40 -64.66 -13.83
CA HIS A 210 -28.67 -65.36 -13.95
C HIS A 210 -28.50 -66.78 -13.46
N PRO A 211 -29.40 -67.31 -12.63
CA PRO A 211 -29.39 -68.72 -12.27
C PRO A 211 -29.70 -69.58 -13.53
N SER A 212 -28.81 -70.47 -13.84
CA SER A 212 -29.01 -71.47 -14.87
C SER A 212 -30.15 -72.45 -14.44
N GLU A 213 -31.17 -72.48 -15.23
CA GLU A 213 -32.31 -73.43 -15.13
C GLU A 213 -31.81 -74.87 -15.28
N PRO A 214 -32.18 -75.79 -14.40
CA PRO A 214 -31.80 -77.20 -14.53
C PRO A 214 -32.59 -77.86 -15.66
N ALA A 215 -31.82 -78.49 -16.56
CA ALA A 215 -32.37 -79.28 -17.66
C ALA A 215 -33.23 -80.42 -17.15
N GLY A 216 -34.46 -80.51 -17.65
CA GLY A 216 -35.45 -81.49 -17.31
C GLY A 216 -35.01 -82.91 -17.58
N GLU A 217 -35.27 -83.74 -16.60
CA GLU A 217 -35.19 -85.17 -16.61
C GLU A 217 -36.26 -85.74 -17.54
N ARG A 218 -35.83 -86.47 -18.57
CA ARG A 218 -36.70 -87.29 -19.40
C ARG A 218 -36.81 -88.63 -18.69
N GLU A 219 -37.97 -88.91 -18.14
CA GLU A 219 -38.38 -90.24 -17.70
C GLU A 219 -38.93 -90.98 -18.88
N LEU A 220 -38.33 -92.19 -19.12
CA LEU A 220 -38.86 -93.26 -20.00
C LEU A 220 -39.72 -94.20 -19.22
N VAL A 221 -40.96 -94.44 -19.66
CA VAL A 221 -41.58 -95.72 -19.85
C VAL A 221 -42.76 -95.56 -20.80
#